data_5e5199f91ddc822d33741ec60e146146
#
_entry.id   5e5199f91ddc822d33741ec60e146146
#
_cell.length_a   1.000
_cell.length_b   1.000
_cell.length_c   1.000
_cell.angle_alpha   90.00
_cell.angle_beta   90.00
_cell.angle_gamma   90.00
#
_symmetry.space_group_name_H-M   'P 1'
#
loop_
_entity.id
_entity.type
_entity.pdbx_description
1 polymer ?
#
loop_
_entity_poly.entity_id
_entity_poly.type
_entity_poly.pdbx_seq_one_letter_code
_entity_poly.pdbx_strand_id
1 'polypeptide(L)'
;EYSSETTVLGQSYTSWPTDFDDAISQAEIDEPPVHRPAVSIPIDGEWQDFHSVAAAEQAAYADFKAASHRNAQNFHITDDALGVGGAKAKFRANMAAIRLLQELEFEGLQASPEQQEILSRYVGWGGLADAFDENKPNWSDEFAELYATLSPEEYAAARASTLNAHYTSPTVIKAIYEAVGNMGFQTGNILEPSMGVGNFFGLLPEQMQGSKLYGVELDSITGRIAKQLYPKADITIAGFETTDRKDFYDLAVGNVPFGQYQVDDRAYNKLGFSIHDYFFAKTLDQVRPGGVIAFVTSRYTMDKQSPEVRRYIAQRAELLGAIRLPNNAFRANAGTDVVSDILFLQKRDRPIEIDEDWIHLGQSENGFAINSYFAEHPEMVLGDFTTESTQYGKQEVTVRPKEGITLEEQLKEAVKHIHGTITELELSDTELE
;
A
#
# COMPACT_ATOMS: atom_id res chain seq x y z
N GLU A 1 32.72 -3.61 45.13
CA GLU A 1 31.93 -2.56 44.47
C GLU A 1 32.06 -2.71 42.97
N TYR A 2 31.22 -3.52 42.36
CA TYR A 2 30.92 -3.48 40.94
C TYR A 2 29.41 -3.43 40.81
N SER A 3 28.85 -2.26 40.56
CA SER A 3 27.49 -2.13 40.04
C SER A 3 27.54 -2.50 38.57
N SER A 4 27.09 -3.68 38.20
CA SER A 4 26.81 -4.02 36.83
C SER A 4 25.37 -3.62 36.52
N GLU A 5 25.21 -2.51 35.85
CA GLU A 5 23.96 -2.21 35.19
C GLU A 5 23.80 -3.20 34.03
N THR A 6 22.84 -4.09 34.13
CA THR A 6 22.46 -4.95 33.00
C THR A 6 21.29 -4.30 32.30
N THR A 7 21.55 -3.74 31.14
CA THR A 7 20.50 -3.21 30.26
C THR A 7 19.99 -4.35 29.40
N VAL A 8 18.77 -4.78 29.64
CA VAL A 8 18.06 -5.72 28.76
C VAL A 8 17.06 -4.90 27.97
N LEU A 9 17.30 -4.78 26.66
CA LEU A 9 16.38 -4.20 25.68
C LEU A 9 15.81 -2.79 26.07
N GLY A 10 16.68 -1.89 26.50
CA GLY A 10 16.33 -0.49 26.76
C GLY A 10 15.64 -0.20 28.09
N GLN A 11 15.46 -1.18 28.96
CA GLN A 11 15.03 -0.96 30.33
C GLN A 11 16.20 -1.16 31.29
N SER A 12 16.51 -0.13 32.10
CA SER A 12 17.52 -0.22 33.14
C SER A 12 16.87 -0.68 34.46
N TYR A 13 17.37 -1.78 34.99
CA TYR A 13 17.02 -2.24 36.34
C TYR A 13 18.09 -1.77 37.32
N THR A 14 17.70 -0.84 38.21
CA THR A 14 18.61 -0.35 39.26
C THR A 14 18.44 -1.16 40.54
N SER A 15 19.58 -1.67 41.01
CA SER A 15 19.94 -2.09 42.37
C SER A 15 19.23 -3.29 43.02
N TRP A 16 20.03 -4.25 43.32
CA TRP A 16 19.76 -5.30 44.32
C TRP A 16 19.74 -4.71 45.73
N PRO A 17 18.82 -5.20 46.62
CA PRO A 17 18.93 -4.88 48.05
C PRO A 17 20.20 -5.51 48.68
N THR A 18 20.96 -4.69 49.37
CA THR A 18 22.25 -5.05 49.99
C THR A 18 22.12 -5.68 51.40
N ASP A 19 21.00 -6.28 51.76
CA ASP A 19 20.77 -6.84 53.10
C ASP A 19 20.73 -8.37 53.10
N PHE A 20 21.82 -9.00 52.62
CA PHE A 20 21.88 -10.48 52.60
C PHE A 20 22.86 -11.12 53.61
N ASP A 21 23.57 -10.37 54.45
CA ASP A 21 24.64 -10.96 55.28
C ASP A 21 24.28 -11.30 56.72
N ASP A 22 23.06 -11.00 57.20
CA ASP A 22 22.75 -11.17 58.65
C ASP A 22 21.76 -12.30 59.02
N ALA A 23 21.43 -13.22 58.15
CA ALA A 23 20.40 -14.25 58.42
C ALA A 23 20.91 -15.70 58.30
N ILE A 24 22.21 -15.93 58.51
CA ILE A 24 22.69 -17.33 58.66
C ILE A 24 23.17 -17.57 60.09
N SER A 25 22.24 -17.82 61.01
CA SER A 25 22.50 -18.57 62.20
C SER A 25 21.31 -19.42 62.62
N GLN A 26 21.52 -20.73 62.48
CA GLN A 26 20.75 -21.79 63.14
C GLN A 26 19.26 -21.91 62.82
N ALA A 27 18.92 -22.71 61.82
CA ALA A 27 17.72 -23.50 61.80
C ALA A 27 17.97 -24.82 61.06
N GLU A 28 17.52 -25.83 61.70
CA GLU A 28 17.56 -27.25 61.53
C GLU A 28 17.47 -27.80 60.10
N ILE A 29 18.30 -28.80 59.89
CA ILE A 29 18.42 -29.71 58.74
C ILE A 29 17.16 -30.61 58.78
N ASP A 30 16.18 -30.36 57.92
CA ASP A 30 15.24 -31.37 57.37
C ASP A 30 14.14 -30.79 56.42
N GLU A 31 14.37 -29.63 55.83
CA GLU A 31 13.52 -29.22 54.68
C GLU A 31 14.28 -29.41 53.37
N PRO A 32 13.64 -29.94 52.30
CA PRO A 32 14.30 -30.00 50.99
C PRO A 32 14.75 -28.61 50.59
N PRO A 33 15.90 -28.47 49.93
CA PRO A 33 16.47 -27.16 49.60
C PRO A 33 15.40 -26.35 48.88
N VAL A 34 14.90 -25.30 49.55
CA VAL A 34 14.07 -24.31 48.91
C VAL A 34 14.90 -23.72 47.79
N HIS A 35 14.58 -24.09 46.57
CA HIS A 35 15.21 -23.53 45.36
C HIS A 35 14.85 -22.04 45.33
N ARG A 36 15.72 -21.20 45.91
CA ARG A 36 15.55 -19.76 45.74
C ARG A 36 15.82 -19.40 44.27
N PRO A 37 14.92 -18.64 43.62
CA PRO A 37 15.18 -18.20 42.26
C PRO A 37 16.49 -17.39 42.21
N ALA A 38 17.28 -17.57 41.16
CA ALA A 38 18.52 -16.81 40.97
C ALA A 38 18.18 -15.35 40.64
N VAL A 39 17.03 -15.13 39.98
CA VAL A 39 16.52 -13.80 39.58
C VAL A 39 15.03 -13.83 39.35
N SER A 40 14.34 -12.75 39.75
CA SER A 40 12.93 -12.53 39.44
C SER A 40 12.79 -11.30 38.56
N ILE A 41 12.04 -11.41 37.48
CA ILE A 41 11.76 -10.29 36.57
C ILE A 41 10.25 -10.22 36.24
N PRO A 42 9.71 -9.04 35.91
CA PRO A 42 8.35 -8.95 35.42
C PRO A 42 8.26 -9.43 33.97
N ILE A 43 7.32 -10.34 33.71
CA ILE A 43 6.94 -10.83 32.39
C ILE A 43 5.45 -10.59 32.22
N ASP A 44 5.05 -9.87 31.20
CA ASP A 44 3.63 -9.47 30.97
C ASP A 44 2.95 -8.85 32.19
N GLY A 45 3.73 -8.08 32.99
CA GLY A 45 3.26 -7.40 34.19
C GLY A 45 3.22 -8.25 35.47
N GLU A 46 3.56 -9.54 35.39
CA GLU A 46 3.63 -10.46 36.55
C GLU A 46 5.08 -10.86 36.86
N TRP A 47 5.45 -10.88 38.15
CA TRP A 47 6.78 -11.31 38.58
C TRP A 47 6.94 -12.81 38.41
N GLN A 48 7.98 -13.23 37.71
CA GLN A 48 8.35 -14.63 37.48
C GLN A 48 9.77 -14.91 37.97
N ASP A 49 9.94 -16.08 38.58
CA ASP A 49 11.20 -16.53 39.15
C ASP A 49 11.98 -17.43 38.20
N PHE A 50 13.26 -17.15 38.04
CA PHE A 50 14.15 -17.90 37.14
C PHE A 50 15.33 -18.48 37.91
N HIS A 51 15.78 -19.64 37.49
CA HIS A 51 16.91 -20.35 38.09
C HIS A 51 18.29 -19.83 37.64
N SER A 52 18.35 -18.98 36.61
CA SER A 52 19.54 -18.32 36.11
C SER A 52 19.25 -16.99 35.45
N VAL A 53 20.24 -16.10 35.41
CA VAL A 53 20.14 -14.81 34.69
C VAL A 53 19.87 -15.06 33.20
N ALA A 54 20.56 -16.02 32.58
CA ALA A 54 20.37 -16.35 31.18
C ALA A 54 18.92 -16.80 30.87
N ALA A 55 18.27 -17.55 31.76
CA ALA A 55 16.89 -17.95 31.60
C ALA A 55 15.93 -16.74 31.71
N ALA A 56 16.20 -15.82 32.63
CA ALA A 56 15.44 -14.58 32.78
C ALA A 56 15.60 -13.66 31.54
N GLU A 57 16.83 -13.49 31.04
CA GLU A 57 17.09 -12.69 29.82
C GLU A 57 16.36 -13.29 28.61
N GLN A 58 16.39 -14.61 28.45
CA GLN A 58 15.70 -15.28 27.36
C GLN A 58 14.16 -15.09 27.47
N ALA A 59 13.59 -15.17 28.68
CA ALA A 59 12.18 -14.96 28.92
C ALA A 59 11.79 -13.49 28.69
N ALA A 60 12.61 -12.53 29.16
CA ALA A 60 12.39 -11.11 28.93
C ALA A 60 12.42 -10.77 27.43
N TYR A 61 13.36 -11.34 26.69
CA TYR A 61 13.43 -11.16 25.24
C TYR A 61 12.22 -11.75 24.52
N ALA A 62 11.78 -12.94 24.93
CA ALA A 62 10.57 -13.57 24.37
C ALA A 62 9.31 -12.74 24.64
N ASP A 63 9.18 -12.16 25.84
CA ASP A 63 8.07 -11.27 26.18
C ASP A 63 8.12 -9.97 25.40
N PHE A 64 9.29 -9.33 25.30
CA PHE A 64 9.49 -8.15 24.48
C PHE A 64 9.06 -8.41 23.02
N LYS A 65 9.48 -9.53 22.45
CA LYS A 65 9.09 -9.95 21.10
C LYS A 65 7.58 -10.14 20.98
N ALA A 66 6.96 -10.84 21.93
CA ALA A 66 5.51 -11.02 21.98
C ALA A 66 4.77 -9.67 22.11
N ALA A 67 5.28 -8.78 22.96
CA ALA A 67 4.72 -7.44 23.17
C ALA A 67 4.79 -6.59 21.91
N SER A 68 5.87 -6.68 21.11
CA SER A 68 5.98 -5.97 19.84
C SER A 68 4.83 -6.31 18.89
N HIS A 69 4.41 -7.57 18.86
CA HIS A 69 3.28 -8.03 18.04
C HIS A 69 1.92 -7.66 18.67
N ARG A 70 1.75 -7.83 19.97
CA ARG A 70 0.49 -7.49 20.67
C ARG A 70 0.14 -6.00 20.54
N ASN A 71 1.14 -5.14 20.63
CA ASN A 71 0.97 -3.68 20.65
C ASN A 71 1.06 -3.03 19.28
N ALA A 72 1.32 -3.82 18.24
CA ALA A 72 1.47 -3.32 16.88
C ALA A 72 0.21 -2.59 16.39
N GLN A 73 0.39 -1.44 15.77
CA GLN A 73 -0.66 -0.61 15.20
C GLN A 73 -0.39 -0.35 13.73
N ASN A 74 -1.46 -0.17 12.97
CA ASN A 74 -1.33 0.30 11.60
C ASN A 74 -0.76 1.71 11.58
N PHE A 75 0.19 1.93 10.66
CA PHE A 75 0.81 3.23 10.44
C PHE A 75 -0.22 4.23 9.89
N HIS A 76 -0.10 5.48 10.28
CA HIS A 76 -0.88 6.57 9.73
C HIS A 76 0.05 7.64 9.15
N ILE A 77 -0.13 7.96 7.86
CA ILE A 77 0.68 8.96 7.16
C ILE A 77 0.20 10.36 7.57
N THR A 78 1.12 11.15 8.11
CA THR A 78 0.90 12.56 8.49
C THR A 78 1.73 13.53 7.66
N ASP A 79 2.70 13.03 6.89
CA ASP A 79 3.59 13.82 6.05
C ASP A 79 3.09 13.84 4.60
N ASP A 80 2.54 14.96 4.16
CA ASP A 80 2.05 15.14 2.79
C ASP A 80 3.18 15.20 1.75
N ALA A 81 4.43 15.40 2.17
CA ALA A 81 5.61 15.37 1.33
C ALA A 81 6.29 13.98 1.27
N LEU A 82 5.61 12.94 1.75
CA LEU A 82 6.13 11.58 1.73
C LEU A 82 6.49 11.16 0.30
N GLY A 83 7.70 10.63 0.11
CA GLY A 83 8.20 10.20 -1.20
C GLY A 83 8.72 11.34 -2.11
N VAL A 84 8.68 12.58 -1.68
CA VAL A 84 9.27 13.71 -2.40
C VAL A 84 10.77 13.76 -2.15
N GLY A 85 11.55 13.94 -3.23
CA GLY A 85 13.00 14.07 -3.13
C GLY A 85 13.73 13.69 -4.41
N GLY A 86 15.01 14.03 -4.47
CA GLY A 86 15.88 13.63 -5.59
C GLY A 86 16.22 12.13 -5.55
N ALA A 87 16.69 11.60 -6.68
CA ALA A 87 16.99 10.18 -6.87
C ALA A 87 17.91 9.59 -5.78
N LYS A 88 18.96 10.28 -5.42
CA LYS A 88 19.88 9.84 -4.35
C LYS A 88 19.22 9.80 -2.96
N ALA A 89 18.32 10.74 -2.67
CA ALA A 89 17.58 10.76 -1.40
C ALA A 89 16.59 9.60 -1.33
N LYS A 90 15.88 9.32 -2.41
CA LYS A 90 14.98 8.15 -2.54
C LYS A 90 15.75 6.83 -2.38
N PHE A 91 16.91 6.72 -3.02
CA PHE A 91 17.78 5.57 -2.88
C PHE A 91 18.15 5.33 -1.41
N ARG A 92 18.65 6.36 -0.72
CA ARG A 92 19.03 6.25 0.71
C ARG A 92 17.86 5.86 1.60
N ALA A 93 16.68 6.41 1.34
CA ALA A 93 15.47 6.07 2.08
C ALA A 93 15.06 4.61 1.87
N ASN A 94 15.13 4.12 0.62
CA ASN A 94 14.87 2.72 0.30
C ASN A 94 15.85 1.78 1.02
N MET A 95 17.14 2.09 0.99
CA MET A 95 18.16 1.25 1.64
C MET A 95 18.02 1.23 3.17
N ALA A 96 17.68 2.39 3.78
CA ALA A 96 17.40 2.45 5.21
C ALA A 96 16.19 1.57 5.59
N ALA A 97 15.14 1.62 4.80
CA ALA A 97 13.95 0.79 5.01
C ALA A 97 14.25 -0.70 4.85
N ILE A 98 15.01 -1.08 3.81
CA ILE A 98 15.37 -2.49 3.57
C ILE A 98 16.23 -3.05 4.69
N ARG A 99 17.25 -2.32 5.16
CA ARG A 99 18.09 -2.75 6.27
C ARG A 99 17.30 -2.91 7.55
N LEU A 100 16.43 -1.96 7.85
CA LEU A 100 15.56 -2.07 9.01
C LEU A 100 14.60 -3.27 8.90
N LEU A 101 14.05 -3.51 7.72
CA LEU A 101 13.21 -4.69 7.47
C LEU A 101 13.97 -5.99 7.76
N GLN A 102 15.20 -6.10 7.25
CA GLN A 102 16.07 -7.28 7.47
C GLN A 102 16.38 -7.49 8.95
N GLU A 103 16.65 -6.41 9.70
CA GLU A 103 16.87 -6.45 11.14
C GLU A 103 15.63 -6.92 11.89
N LEU A 104 14.46 -6.34 11.61
CA LEU A 104 13.20 -6.72 12.22
C LEU A 104 12.82 -8.18 11.95
N GLU A 105 13.03 -8.65 10.73
CA GLU A 105 12.77 -10.04 10.36
C GLU A 105 13.75 -11.02 11.04
N PHE A 106 15.02 -10.66 11.11
CA PHE A 106 16.04 -11.48 11.78
C PHE A 106 15.73 -11.65 13.28
N GLU A 107 15.33 -10.54 13.93
CA GLU A 107 14.94 -10.54 15.34
C GLU A 107 13.52 -11.10 15.57
N GLY A 108 12.71 -11.19 14.51
CA GLY A 108 11.29 -11.58 14.57
C GLY A 108 10.43 -10.58 15.31
N LEU A 109 10.72 -9.29 15.13
CA LEU A 109 10.01 -8.18 15.75
C LEU A 109 9.01 -7.55 14.79
N GLN A 110 7.98 -6.93 15.37
CA GLN A 110 7.10 -5.99 14.68
C GLN A 110 7.64 -4.57 14.88
N ALA A 111 7.59 -3.76 13.83
CA ALA A 111 8.11 -2.38 13.85
C ALA A 111 7.40 -1.51 14.91
N SER A 112 8.19 -0.73 15.65
CA SER A 112 7.68 0.35 16.50
C SER A 112 7.17 1.52 15.63
N PRO A 113 6.41 2.49 16.21
CA PRO A 113 5.98 3.68 15.49
C PRO A 113 7.14 4.45 14.84
N GLU A 114 8.27 4.60 15.52
CA GLU A 114 9.46 5.27 15.00
C GLU A 114 10.10 4.49 13.85
N GLN A 115 10.11 3.17 13.93
CA GLN A 115 10.59 2.30 12.86
C GLN A 115 9.65 2.32 11.66
N GLN A 116 8.34 2.38 11.88
CA GLN A 116 7.36 2.54 10.83
C GLN A 116 7.56 3.84 10.03
N GLU A 117 7.96 4.94 10.68
CA GLU A 117 8.33 6.18 9.99
C GLU A 117 9.48 5.97 8.99
N ILE A 118 10.48 5.18 9.35
CA ILE A 118 11.61 4.85 8.45
C ILE A 118 11.12 3.98 7.30
N LEU A 119 10.33 2.93 7.59
CA LEU A 119 9.80 2.00 6.59
C LEU A 119 8.85 2.70 5.60
N SER A 120 8.07 3.68 6.07
CA SER A 120 7.12 4.43 5.25
C SER A 120 7.78 5.26 4.14
N ARG A 121 9.06 5.54 4.26
CA ARG A 121 9.84 6.29 3.27
C ARG A 121 10.33 5.45 2.10
N TYR A 122 10.08 4.16 2.11
CA TYR A 122 10.32 3.30 0.96
C TYR A 122 9.36 3.66 -0.18
N VAL A 123 9.91 4.01 -1.33
CA VAL A 123 9.14 4.42 -2.51
C VAL A 123 9.32 3.49 -3.71
N GLY A 124 10.06 2.41 -3.55
CA GLY A 124 10.40 1.52 -4.66
C GLY A 124 11.45 2.11 -5.60
N TRP A 125 11.57 1.54 -6.78
CA TRP A 125 12.70 1.78 -7.68
C TRP A 125 12.32 2.57 -8.93
N GLY A 126 11.11 3.05 -9.04
CA GLY A 126 10.67 3.89 -10.16
C GLY A 126 11.57 5.12 -10.31
N GLY A 127 12.12 5.34 -11.50
CA GLY A 127 13.05 6.43 -11.78
C GLY A 127 14.46 6.28 -11.21
N LEU A 128 14.82 5.10 -10.65
CA LEU A 128 16.14 4.81 -10.08
C LEU A 128 16.94 3.78 -10.92
N ALA A 129 16.68 3.69 -12.20
CA ALA A 129 17.37 2.74 -13.10
C ALA A 129 18.89 2.88 -13.09
N ASP A 130 19.42 4.10 -12.90
CA ASP A 130 20.86 4.36 -12.84
C ASP A 130 21.57 3.66 -11.66
N ALA A 131 20.86 3.38 -10.58
CA ALA A 131 21.40 2.63 -9.45
C ALA A 131 21.68 1.15 -9.78
N PHE A 132 21.09 0.62 -10.86
CA PHE A 132 21.24 -0.75 -11.35
C PHE A 132 22.16 -0.87 -12.56
N ASP A 133 22.82 0.23 -12.96
CA ASP A 133 23.74 0.27 -14.09
C ASP A 133 25.20 0.37 -13.60
N GLU A 134 25.95 -0.71 -13.79
CA GLU A 134 27.37 -0.79 -13.43
C GLU A 134 28.25 0.22 -14.15
N ASN A 135 27.79 0.75 -15.30
CA ASN A 135 28.50 1.70 -16.14
C ASN A 135 28.24 3.17 -15.80
N LYS A 136 27.53 3.43 -14.70
CA LYS A 136 27.22 4.78 -14.22
C LYS A 136 28.17 5.20 -13.10
N PRO A 137 29.27 5.95 -13.38
CA PRO A 137 30.28 6.28 -12.35
C PRO A 137 29.68 7.01 -11.14
N ASN A 138 28.67 7.86 -11.36
CA ASN A 138 28.03 8.63 -10.29
C ASN A 138 27.12 7.78 -9.39
N TRP A 139 26.90 6.50 -9.73
CA TRP A 139 26.07 5.55 -9.01
C TRP A 139 26.80 4.29 -8.58
N SER A 140 28.14 4.27 -8.71
CA SER A 140 28.96 3.10 -8.44
C SER A 140 28.82 2.59 -6.99
N ASP A 141 28.75 3.49 -6.02
CA ASP A 141 28.61 3.14 -4.61
C ASP A 141 27.25 2.54 -4.33
N GLU A 142 26.19 3.15 -4.88
CA GLU A 142 24.80 2.68 -4.75
C GLU A 142 24.60 1.34 -5.46
N PHE A 143 25.22 1.16 -6.63
CA PHE A 143 25.21 -0.13 -7.33
C PHE A 143 25.84 -1.24 -6.46
N ALA A 144 27.02 -0.97 -5.91
CA ALA A 144 27.71 -1.92 -5.02
C ALA A 144 26.88 -2.23 -3.76
N GLU A 145 26.27 -1.21 -3.17
CA GLU A 145 25.43 -1.34 -1.97
C GLU A 145 24.20 -2.21 -2.24
N LEU A 146 23.49 -1.99 -3.35
CA LEU A 146 22.35 -2.80 -3.78
C LEU A 146 22.75 -4.27 -3.95
N TYR A 147 23.83 -4.49 -4.70
CA TYR A 147 24.30 -5.84 -5.00
C TYR A 147 24.74 -6.61 -3.75
N ALA A 148 25.28 -5.92 -2.75
CA ALA A 148 25.69 -6.52 -1.48
C ALA A 148 24.52 -6.76 -0.52
N THR A 149 23.41 -6.02 -0.65
CA THR A 149 22.31 -6.03 0.31
C THR A 149 21.16 -6.93 -0.11
N LEU A 150 20.83 -6.97 -1.40
CA LEU A 150 19.72 -7.74 -1.94
C LEU A 150 20.12 -9.15 -2.32
N SER A 151 19.22 -10.12 -2.17
CA SER A 151 19.40 -11.42 -2.81
C SER A 151 19.36 -11.29 -4.34
N PRO A 152 19.88 -12.27 -5.10
CA PRO A 152 19.80 -12.22 -6.56
C PRO A 152 18.37 -12.07 -7.09
N GLU A 153 17.40 -12.71 -6.46
CA GLU A 153 15.99 -12.64 -6.81
C GLU A 153 15.40 -11.25 -6.50
N GLU A 154 15.70 -10.72 -5.32
CA GLU A 154 15.29 -9.37 -4.89
C GLU A 154 15.90 -8.29 -5.81
N TYR A 155 17.18 -8.43 -6.16
CA TYR A 155 17.86 -7.52 -7.08
C TYR A 155 17.21 -7.56 -8.47
N ALA A 156 16.92 -8.74 -9.01
CA ALA A 156 16.28 -8.89 -10.31
C ALA A 156 14.86 -8.28 -10.32
N ALA A 157 14.07 -8.52 -9.28
CA ALA A 157 12.74 -7.93 -9.11
C ALA A 157 12.79 -6.40 -9.00
N ALA A 158 13.71 -5.86 -8.19
CA ALA A 158 13.91 -4.42 -8.03
C ALA A 158 14.30 -3.76 -9.35
N ARG A 159 15.26 -4.34 -10.07
CA ARG A 159 15.68 -3.85 -11.40
C ARG A 159 14.54 -3.84 -12.40
N ALA A 160 13.74 -4.90 -12.45
CA ALA A 160 12.59 -4.99 -13.35
C ALA A 160 11.51 -3.94 -13.04
N SER A 161 11.38 -3.51 -11.79
CA SER A 161 10.37 -2.54 -11.34
C SER A 161 10.73 -1.08 -11.65
N THR A 162 11.96 -0.78 -12.09
CA THR A 162 12.43 0.60 -12.33
C THR A 162 11.62 1.39 -13.35
N LEU A 163 10.92 0.69 -14.25
CA LEU A 163 10.10 1.31 -15.30
C LEU A 163 8.61 1.41 -14.93
N ASN A 164 8.16 0.65 -13.95
CA ASN A 164 6.72 0.42 -13.73
C ASN A 164 6.24 0.76 -12.31
N ALA A 165 7.12 1.17 -11.41
CA ALA A 165 6.74 1.51 -10.05
C ALA A 165 6.18 2.93 -9.99
N HIS A 166 4.86 3.05 -9.82
CA HIS A 166 4.16 4.31 -9.68
C HIS A 166 3.71 4.51 -8.24
N TYR A 167 4.31 5.49 -7.59
CA TYR A 167 3.91 5.92 -6.24
C TYR A 167 2.75 6.91 -6.35
N THR A 168 1.65 6.65 -5.64
CA THR A 168 0.47 7.53 -5.65
C THR A 168 0.61 8.61 -4.57
N SER A 169 0.47 9.87 -4.97
CA SER A 169 0.59 10.99 -4.04
C SER A 169 -0.57 11.03 -3.03
N PRO A 170 -0.32 11.54 -1.81
CA PRO A 170 -1.36 11.76 -0.82
C PRO A 170 -2.54 12.59 -1.33
N THR A 171 -2.29 13.58 -2.17
CA THR A 171 -3.33 14.43 -2.78
C THR A 171 -4.36 13.63 -3.56
N VAL A 172 -3.92 12.70 -4.40
CA VAL A 172 -4.80 11.83 -5.20
C VAL A 172 -5.55 10.84 -4.30
N ILE A 173 -4.88 10.23 -3.34
CA ILE A 173 -5.50 9.27 -2.41
C ILE A 173 -6.58 9.94 -1.57
N LYS A 174 -6.30 11.12 -1.01
CA LYS A 174 -7.29 11.89 -0.23
C LYS A 174 -8.52 12.25 -1.04
N ALA A 175 -8.35 12.63 -2.31
CA ALA A 175 -9.47 12.93 -3.21
C ALA A 175 -10.34 11.70 -3.46
N ILE A 176 -9.75 10.53 -3.65
CA ILE A 176 -10.48 9.26 -3.80
C ILE A 176 -11.32 8.97 -2.55
N TYR A 177 -10.73 9.06 -1.36
CA TYR A 177 -11.47 8.84 -0.11
C TYR A 177 -12.55 9.89 0.15
N GLU A 178 -12.34 11.14 -0.25
CA GLU A 178 -13.38 12.17 -0.18
C GLU A 178 -14.58 11.79 -1.03
N ALA A 179 -14.37 11.39 -2.29
CA ALA A 179 -15.44 10.95 -3.17
C ALA A 179 -16.20 9.73 -2.60
N VAL A 180 -15.47 8.74 -2.09
CA VAL A 180 -16.05 7.52 -1.50
C VAL A 180 -16.81 7.85 -0.19
N GLY A 181 -16.30 8.75 0.62
CA GLY A 181 -16.96 9.23 1.83
C GLY A 181 -18.27 9.98 1.50
N ASN A 182 -18.28 10.79 0.42
CA ASN A 182 -19.50 11.47 -0.07
C ASN A 182 -20.57 10.50 -0.55
N MET A 183 -20.20 9.26 -0.92
CA MET A 183 -21.14 8.18 -1.25
C MET A 183 -21.73 7.51 -0.01
N GLY A 184 -21.31 7.89 1.20
CA GLY A 184 -21.80 7.35 2.45
C GLY A 184 -20.99 6.17 2.99
N PHE A 185 -19.87 5.80 2.38
CA PHE A 185 -19.00 4.73 2.91
C PHE A 185 -18.39 5.15 4.25
N GLN A 186 -18.53 4.27 5.25
CA GLN A 186 -17.92 4.44 6.56
C GLN A 186 -16.96 3.29 6.87
N THR A 187 -17.47 2.09 7.01
CA THR A 187 -16.67 0.90 7.31
C THR A 187 -17.07 -0.28 6.45
N GLY A 188 -16.15 -1.19 6.23
CA GLY A 188 -16.37 -2.41 5.48
C GLY A 188 -15.06 -3.12 5.16
N ASN A 189 -15.12 -4.08 4.25
CA ASN A 189 -13.96 -4.77 3.72
C ASN A 189 -13.37 -3.97 2.55
N ILE A 190 -12.14 -3.48 2.72
CA ILE A 190 -11.44 -2.68 1.71
C ILE A 190 -10.33 -3.51 1.09
N LEU A 191 -10.32 -3.60 -0.25
CA LEU A 191 -9.27 -4.23 -1.03
C LEU A 191 -8.34 -3.18 -1.66
N GLU A 192 -7.05 -3.41 -1.57
CA GLU A 192 -6.04 -2.78 -2.42
C GLU A 192 -5.26 -3.87 -3.17
N PRO A 193 -5.58 -4.13 -4.47
CA PRO A 193 -5.09 -5.32 -5.17
C PRO A 193 -3.66 -5.20 -5.72
N SER A 194 -3.07 -4.02 -5.65
CA SER A 194 -1.69 -3.72 -6.02
C SER A 194 -1.18 -2.63 -5.09
N MET A 195 -0.96 -3.04 -3.82
CA MET A 195 -0.92 -2.09 -2.72
C MET A 195 0.40 -1.31 -2.57
N GLY A 196 1.49 -1.77 -3.18
CA GLY A 196 2.79 -1.21 -2.88
C GLY A 196 3.09 -1.32 -1.38
N VAL A 197 3.59 -0.25 -0.78
CA VAL A 197 3.78 -0.18 0.68
C VAL A 197 2.51 0.23 1.44
N GLY A 198 1.36 0.39 0.76
CA GLY A 198 0.07 0.60 1.39
C GLY A 198 -0.28 2.05 1.72
N ASN A 199 0.07 3.01 0.88
CA ASN A 199 -0.26 4.41 1.14
C ASN A 199 -1.76 4.70 1.23
N PHE A 200 -2.60 3.95 0.53
CA PHE A 200 -4.05 4.02 0.72
C PHE A 200 -4.46 3.60 2.14
N PHE A 201 -3.84 2.59 2.72
CA PHE A 201 -4.09 2.21 4.11
C PHE A 201 -3.58 3.26 5.09
N GLY A 202 -2.41 3.84 4.81
CA GLY A 202 -1.81 4.88 5.65
C GLY A 202 -2.58 6.20 5.66
N LEU A 203 -3.36 6.48 4.63
CA LEU A 203 -4.20 7.68 4.49
C LEU A 203 -5.70 7.40 4.69
N LEU A 204 -6.04 6.23 5.20
CA LEU A 204 -7.43 5.88 5.52
C LEU A 204 -8.03 6.91 6.46
N PRO A 205 -9.16 7.55 6.10
CA PRO A 205 -9.82 8.54 6.93
C PRO A 205 -10.25 7.99 8.30
N GLU A 206 -10.32 8.85 9.31
CA GLU A 206 -10.66 8.47 10.67
C GLU A 206 -12.00 7.72 10.74
N GLN A 207 -13.02 8.21 10.04
CA GLN A 207 -14.35 7.58 10.00
C GLN A 207 -14.35 6.18 9.35
N MET A 208 -13.28 5.81 8.63
CA MET A 208 -13.14 4.51 7.99
C MET A 208 -12.22 3.55 8.75
N GLN A 209 -11.63 3.96 9.87
CA GLN A 209 -10.63 3.17 10.63
C GLN A 209 -11.18 1.85 11.20
N GLY A 210 -12.50 1.69 11.33
CA GLY A 210 -13.12 0.43 11.69
C GLY A 210 -13.17 -0.62 10.56
N SER A 211 -12.72 -0.27 9.37
CA SER A 211 -12.70 -1.18 8.22
C SER A 211 -11.67 -2.29 8.36
N LYS A 212 -11.94 -3.44 7.74
CA LYS A 212 -10.98 -4.52 7.56
C LYS A 212 -10.23 -4.30 6.24
N LEU A 213 -8.90 -4.34 6.31
CA LEU A 213 -8.01 -4.03 5.19
C LEU A 213 -7.41 -5.30 4.61
N TYR A 214 -7.49 -5.43 3.29
CA TYR A 214 -6.96 -6.55 2.52
C TYR A 214 -6.07 -6.00 1.41
N GLY A 215 -4.83 -6.43 1.38
CA GLY A 215 -3.86 -5.98 0.39
C GLY A 215 -3.22 -7.13 -0.35
N VAL A 216 -2.88 -6.88 -1.60
CA VAL A 216 -2.10 -7.81 -2.44
C VAL A 216 -0.90 -7.04 -3.00
N GLU A 217 0.28 -7.61 -2.86
CA GLU A 217 1.52 -7.06 -3.41
C GLU A 217 2.40 -8.17 -3.97
N LEU A 218 2.81 -8.02 -5.22
CA LEU A 218 3.63 -9.00 -5.92
C LEU A 218 5.08 -9.00 -5.44
N ASP A 219 5.66 -7.80 -5.20
CA ASP A 219 7.07 -7.66 -4.82
C ASP A 219 7.28 -8.03 -3.35
N SER A 220 8.22 -8.95 -3.12
CA SER A 220 8.49 -9.48 -1.79
C SER A 220 8.94 -8.41 -0.79
N ILE A 221 9.90 -7.57 -1.14
CA ILE A 221 10.41 -6.52 -0.24
C ILE A 221 9.30 -5.53 0.09
N THR A 222 8.61 -5.04 -0.92
CA THR A 222 7.51 -4.08 -0.77
C THR A 222 6.40 -4.64 0.11
N GLY A 223 5.98 -5.89 -0.13
CA GLY A 223 4.93 -6.55 0.65
C GLY A 223 5.34 -6.81 2.11
N ARG A 224 6.60 -7.17 2.35
CA ARG A 224 7.13 -7.37 3.71
C ARG A 224 7.21 -6.06 4.48
N ILE A 225 7.60 -4.96 3.82
CA ILE A 225 7.53 -3.62 4.41
C ILE A 225 6.07 -3.26 4.75
N ALA A 226 5.13 -3.52 3.84
CA ALA A 226 3.72 -3.26 4.06
C ALA A 226 3.17 -4.03 5.27
N LYS A 227 3.58 -5.28 5.49
CA LYS A 227 3.19 -6.05 6.69
C LYS A 227 3.70 -5.44 7.99
N GLN A 228 4.86 -4.81 7.98
CA GLN A 228 5.39 -4.10 9.14
C GLN A 228 4.66 -2.77 9.39
N LEU A 229 4.21 -2.11 8.32
CA LEU A 229 3.45 -0.86 8.42
C LEU A 229 1.99 -1.09 8.81
N TYR A 230 1.39 -2.17 8.34
CA TYR A 230 -0.05 -2.46 8.54
C TYR A 230 -0.26 -3.86 9.12
N PRO A 231 0.19 -4.10 10.37
CA PRO A 231 0.14 -5.42 11.00
C PRO A 231 -1.28 -5.93 11.23
N LYS A 232 -2.29 -5.05 11.22
CA LYS A 232 -3.71 -5.42 11.36
C LYS A 232 -4.42 -5.68 10.03
N ALA A 233 -3.74 -5.46 8.90
CA ALA A 233 -4.26 -5.77 7.58
C ALA A 233 -3.94 -7.21 7.18
N ASP A 234 -4.82 -7.80 6.38
CA ASP A 234 -4.57 -9.10 5.71
C ASP A 234 -3.84 -8.83 4.39
N ILE A 235 -2.53 -9.06 4.37
CA ILE A 235 -1.67 -8.78 3.22
C ILE A 235 -1.16 -10.08 2.63
N THR A 236 -1.47 -10.29 1.35
CA THR A 236 -0.97 -11.42 0.54
C THR A 236 0.20 -10.96 -0.32
N ILE A 237 1.36 -11.58 -0.15
CA ILE A 237 2.53 -11.32 -1.00
C ILE A 237 2.55 -12.35 -2.12
N ALA A 238 1.85 -12.03 -3.20
CA ALA A 238 1.70 -12.85 -4.39
C ALA A 238 1.09 -12.02 -5.53
N GLY A 239 1.00 -12.59 -6.72
CA GLY A 239 0.26 -11.99 -7.82
C GLY A 239 -1.25 -11.98 -7.55
N PHE A 240 -1.94 -11.01 -8.11
CA PHE A 240 -3.40 -10.87 -7.95
C PHE A 240 -4.16 -12.08 -8.49
N GLU A 241 -3.60 -12.78 -9.49
CA GLU A 241 -4.13 -14.01 -10.07
C GLU A 241 -4.31 -15.15 -9.06
N THR A 242 -3.58 -15.12 -7.95
CA THR A 242 -3.67 -16.14 -6.90
C THR A 242 -4.88 -15.99 -5.98
N THR A 243 -5.57 -14.85 -6.03
CA THR A 243 -6.72 -14.56 -5.17
C THR A 243 -8.02 -15.05 -5.80
N ASP A 244 -9.00 -15.42 -4.99
CA ASP A 244 -10.23 -16.07 -5.46
C ASP A 244 -11.52 -15.66 -4.74
N ARG A 245 -11.50 -14.64 -3.90
CA ARG A 245 -12.70 -14.14 -3.24
C ARG A 245 -13.75 -13.68 -4.24
N LYS A 246 -15.02 -13.82 -3.89
CA LYS A 246 -16.18 -13.41 -4.70
C LYS A 246 -17.16 -12.63 -3.86
N ASP A 247 -17.69 -11.53 -4.41
CA ASP A 247 -18.73 -10.70 -3.80
C ASP A 247 -18.43 -10.33 -2.32
N PHE A 248 -17.18 -10.07 -2.03
CA PHE A 248 -16.69 -9.96 -0.65
C PHE A 248 -16.38 -8.52 -0.21
N TYR A 249 -15.75 -7.74 -1.06
CA TYR A 249 -15.29 -6.41 -0.68
C TYR A 249 -16.39 -5.35 -0.87
N ASP A 250 -16.49 -4.43 0.08
CA ASP A 250 -17.37 -3.27 0.00
C ASP A 250 -16.77 -2.16 -0.86
N LEU A 251 -15.45 -2.04 -0.81
CA LEU A 251 -14.67 -1.03 -1.51
C LEU A 251 -13.37 -1.64 -2.01
N ALA A 252 -12.99 -1.32 -3.24
CA ALA A 252 -11.65 -1.54 -3.76
C ALA A 252 -11.04 -0.21 -4.18
N VAL A 253 -9.85 0.08 -3.69
CA VAL A 253 -9.08 1.29 -4.01
C VAL A 253 -7.68 0.90 -4.45
N GLY A 254 -7.03 1.75 -5.20
CA GLY A 254 -5.64 1.54 -5.56
C GLY A 254 -5.23 2.20 -6.86
N ASN A 255 -3.94 2.10 -7.14
CA ASN A 255 -3.32 2.44 -8.40
C ASN A 255 -2.89 1.13 -9.06
N VAL A 256 -3.63 0.68 -10.06
CA VAL A 256 -3.34 -0.59 -10.74
C VAL A 256 -2.08 -0.51 -11.58
N PRO A 257 -1.34 -1.62 -11.79
CA PRO A 257 -0.18 -1.61 -12.65
C PRO A 257 -0.58 -1.30 -14.11
N PHE A 258 0.24 -0.51 -14.80
CA PHE A 258 0.02 -0.14 -16.20
C PHE A 258 0.89 -0.99 -17.12
N GLY A 259 0.38 -1.36 -18.26
CA GLY A 259 1.16 -2.08 -19.27
C GLY A 259 0.30 -2.69 -20.36
N GLN A 260 0.96 -3.07 -21.46
CA GLN A 260 0.31 -3.75 -22.58
C GLN A 260 0.41 -5.29 -22.49
N TYR A 261 1.09 -5.80 -21.48
CA TYR A 261 1.19 -7.23 -21.24
C TYR A 261 -0.04 -7.78 -20.49
N GLN A 262 -0.21 -9.08 -20.56
CA GLN A 262 -1.31 -9.79 -19.94
C GLN A 262 -0.82 -10.54 -18.70
N VAL A 263 -1.73 -10.73 -17.75
CA VAL A 263 -1.52 -11.61 -16.59
C VAL A 263 -2.06 -13.01 -16.94
N ASP A 264 -1.32 -14.05 -16.61
CA ASP A 264 -1.79 -15.41 -16.76
C ASP A 264 -2.71 -15.79 -15.61
N ASP A 265 -4.00 -15.61 -15.83
CA ASP A 265 -5.08 -16.05 -14.95
C ASP A 265 -6.11 -16.83 -15.78
N ARG A 266 -6.18 -18.13 -15.54
CA ARG A 266 -7.00 -19.04 -16.34
C ARG A 266 -8.46 -18.60 -16.48
N ALA A 267 -9.02 -17.97 -15.44
CA ALA A 267 -10.40 -17.51 -15.45
C ALA A 267 -10.62 -16.31 -16.40
N TYR A 268 -9.58 -15.53 -16.68
CA TYR A 268 -9.63 -14.26 -17.42
C TYR A 268 -8.86 -14.29 -18.75
N ASN A 269 -8.04 -15.30 -19.01
CA ASN A 269 -7.17 -15.38 -20.20
C ASN A 269 -7.92 -15.20 -21.51
N LYS A 270 -9.15 -15.70 -21.60
CA LYS A 270 -9.99 -15.57 -22.79
C LYS A 270 -10.40 -14.13 -23.13
N LEU A 271 -10.33 -13.21 -22.16
CA LEU A 271 -10.64 -11.80 -22.38
C LEU A 271 -9.53 -11.09 -23.16
N GLY A 272 -8.30 -11.54 -23.05
CA GLY A 272 -7.15 -10.92 -23.72
C GLY A 272 -6.85 -9.49 -23.24
N PHE A 273 -7.26 -9.15 -22.01
CA PHE A 273 -7.12 -7.82 -21.46
C PHE A 273 -5.66 -7.52 -21.08
N SER A 274 -5.24 -6.28 -21.29
CA SER A 274 -3.99 -5.78 -20.70
C SER A 274 -4.08 -5.77 -19.18
N ILE A 275 -2.93 -5.73 -18.49
CA ILE A 275 -2.88 -5.87 -17.03
C ILE A 275 -3.79 -4.88 -16.30
N HIS A 276 -3.81 -3.59 -16.68
CA HIS A 276 -4.68 -2.60 -16.03
C HIS A 276 -6.17 -2.92 -16.22
N ASP A 277 -6.58 -3.42 -17.39
CA ASP A 277 -7.96 -3.82 -17.66
C ASP A 277 -8.34 -5.13 -16.94
N TYR A 278 -7.40 -6.06 -16.84
CA TYR A 278 -7.55 -7.31 -16.08
C TYR A 278 -7.85 -7.03 -14.60
N PHE A 279 -7.18 -6.06 -13.99
CA PHE A 279 -7.43 -5.69 -12.60
C PHE A 279 -8.88 -5.23 -12.38
N PHE A 280 -9.48 -4.51 -13.32
CA PHE A 280 -10.90 -4.18 -13.27
C PHE A 280 -11.78 -5.42 -13.37
N ALA A 281 -11.53 -6.29 -14.35
CA ALA A 281 -12.34 -7.49 -14.57
C ALA A 281 -12.37 -8.39 -13.34
N LYS A 282 -11.22 -8.67 -12.75
CA LYS A 282 -11.12 -9.52 -11.55
C LYS A 282 -11.70 -8.85 -10.31
N THR A 283 -11.42 -7.58 -10.11
CA THR A 283 -11.94 -6.84 -8.95
C THR A 283 -13.45 -6.73 -8.97
N LEU A 284 -14.07 -6.61 -10.14
CA LEU A 284 -15.53 -6.64 -10.30
C LEU A 284 -16.14 -7.95 -9.80
N ASP A 285 -15.45 -9.08 -9.95
CA ASP A 285 -15.92 -10.35 -9.38
C ASP A 285 -15.74 -10.42 -7.86
N GLN A 286 -14.75 -9.71 -7.32
CA GLN A 286 -14.40 -9.77 -5.90
C GLN A 286 -15.17 -8.77 -5.04
N VAL A 287 -15.58 -7.65 -5.60
CA VAL A 287 -16.43 -6.65 -4.94
C VAL A 287 -17.87 -7.15 -4.93
N ARG A 288 -18.58 -6.90 -3.81
CA ARG A 288 -20.00 -7.24 -3.70
C ARG A 288 -20.88 -6.37 -4.61
N PRO A 289 -22.09 -6.82 -4.97
CA PRO A 289 -23.08 -5.95 -5.58
C PRO A 289 -23.31 -4.69 -4.73
N GLY A 290 -23.36 -3.51 -5.38
CA GLY A 290 -23.45 -2.21 -4.70
C GLY A 290 -22.12 -1.69 -4.12
N GLY A 291 -21.09 -2.52 -4.03
CA GLY A 291 -19.74 -2.09 -3.68
C GLY A 291 -19.11 -1.22 -4.77
N VAL A 292 -18.09 -0.46 -4.40
CA VAL A 292 -17.45 0.53 -5.29
C VAL A 292 -16.00 0.18 -5.55
N ILE A 293 -15.57 0.41 -6.78
CA ILE A 293 -14.18 0.39 -7.22
C ILE A 293 -13.75 1.82 -7.53
N ALA A 294 -12.69 2.30 -6.90
CA ALA A 294 -12.08 3.59 -7.18
C ALA A 294 -10.59 3.39 -7.49
N PHE A 295 -10.26 3.21 -8.76
CA PHE A 295 -8.92 2.91 -9.23
C PHE A 295 -8.32 4.05 -10.04
N VAL A 296 -7.03 4.29 -9.80
CA VAL A 296 -6.16 5.00 -10.73
C VAL A 296 -5.69 3.99 -11.78
N THR A 297 -5.85 4.32 -13.04
CA THR A 297 -5.50 3.48 -14.18
C THR A 297 -4.89 4.28 -15.32
N SER A 298 -4.32 3.60 -16.30
CA SER A 298 -3.88 4.21 -17.55
C SER A 298 -5.06 4.86 -18.29
N ARG A 299 -4.84 6.01 -18.94
CA ARG A 299 -5.84 6.64 -19.82
C ARG A 299 -6.38 5.68 -20.90
N TYR A 300 -5.62 4.66 -21.25
CA TYR A 300 -6.01 3.69 -22.28
C TYR A 300 -7.21 2.82 -21.88
N THR A 301 -7.53 2.68 -20.60
CA THR A 301 -8.80 2.05 -20.19
C THR A 301 -9.99 2.80 -20.80
N MET A 302 -9.98 4.13 -20.71
CA MET A 302 -11.06 4.99 -21.23
C MET A 302 -10.93 5.30 -22.73
N ASP A 303 -9.70 5.45 -23.24
CA ASP A 303 -9.44 5.97 -24.60
C ASP A 303 -9.07 4.89 -25.62
N LYS A 304 -8.97 3.62 -25.23
CA LYS A 304 -8.68 2.53 -26.17
C LYS A 304 -9.69 2.55 -27.32
N GLN A 305 -9.22 2.41 -28.56
CA GLN A 305 -10.10 2.44 -29.74
C GLN A 305 -11.13 1.31 -29.71
N SER A 306 -10.74 0.09 -29.34
CA SER A 306 -11.69 -1.00 -29.12
C SER A 306 -12.56 -0.73 -27.89
N PRO A 307 -13.89 -0.82 -27.99
CA PRO A 307 -14.81 -0.60 -26.87
C PRO A 307 -14.98 -1.82 -25.97
N GLU A 308 -14.36 -2.95 -26.27
CA GLU A 308 -14.65 -4.23 -25.62
C GLU A 308 -14.44 -4.22 -24.10
N VAL A 309 -13.36 -3.62 -23.62
CA VAL A 309 -13.08 -3.51 -22.18
C VAL A 309 -14.15 -2.67 -21.49
N ARG A 310 -14.46 -1.51 -22.03
CA ARG A 310 -15.49 -0.61 -21.47
C ARG A 310 -16.87 -1.23 -21.49
N ARG A 311 -17.21 -1.97 -22.56
CA ARG A 311 -18.47 -2.72 -22.65
C ARG A 311 -18.53 -3.81 -21.59
N TYR A 312 -17.46 -4.57 -21.40
CA TYR A 312 -17.36 -5.59 -20.35
C TYR A 312 -17.60 -4.99 -18.97
N ILE A 313 -16.97 -3.84 -18.68
CA ILE A 313 -17.11 -3.12 -17.41
C ILE A 313 -18.54 -2.58 -17.27
N ALA A 314 -19.09 -1.90 -18.29
CA ALA A 314 -20.41 -1.27 -18.26
C ALA A 314 -21.54 -2.27 -18.03
N GLN A 315 -21.41 -3.48 -18.57
CA GLN A 315 -22.37 -4.57 -18.33
C GLN A 315 -22.42 -4.97 -16.84
N ARG A 316 -21.33 -4.81 -16.10
CA ARG A 316 -21.15 -5.28 -14.72
C ARG A 316 -21.17 -4.18 -13.67
N ALA A 317 -20.92 -2.95 -14.08
CA ALA A 317 -20.84 -1.80 -13.19
C ALA A 317 -21.38 -0.53 -13.84
N GLU A 318 -21.90 0.35 -13.02
CA GLU A 318 -22.24 1.72 -13.39
C GLU A 318 -21.00 2.61 -13.24
N LEU A 319 -20.71 3.45 -14.24
CA LEU A 319 -19.71 4.50 -14.12
C LEU A 319 -20.29 5.66 -13.31
N LEU A 320 -19.84 5.84 -12.08
CA LEU A 320 -20.25 6.95 -11.21
C LEU A 320 -19.57 8.26 -11.61
N GLY A 321 -18.45 8.17 -12.28
CA GLY A 321 -17.66 9.26 -12.82
C GLY A 321 -16.20 8.86 -13.01
N ALA A 322 -15.48 9.74 -13.70
CA ALA A 322 -14.04 9.58 -13.92
C ALA A 322 -13.34 10.95 -13.88
N ILE A 323 -12.10 10.96 -13.45
CA ILE A 323 -11.26 12.15 -13.38
C ILE A 323 -9.99 11.88 -14.16
N ARG A 324 -9.68 12.72 -15.16
CA ARG A 324 -8.41 12.65 -15.91
C ARG A 324 -7.38 13.56 -15.26
N LEU A 325 -6.28 12.97 -14.82
CA LEU A 325 -5.18 13.65 -14.17
C LEU A 325 -4.21 14.25 -15.22
N PRO A 326 -3.54 15.36 -14.91
CA PRO A 326 -2.49 15.90 -15.77
C PRO A 326 -1.28 14.96 -15.81
N ASN A 327 -0.49 15.07 -16.87
CA ASN A 327 0.65 14.18 -17.13
C ASN A 327 1.75 14.23 -16.05
N ASN A 328 1.80 15.27 -15.24
CA ASN A 328 2.76 15.41 -14.15
C ASN A 328 2.26 14.92 -12.78
N ALA A 329 1.05 14.36 -12.69
CA ALA A 329 0.46 13.95 -11.41
C ALA A 329 1.33 12.94 -10.64
N PHE A 330 2.13 12.13 -11.33
CA PHE A 330 3.05 11.15 -10.75
C PHE A 330 4.54 11.49 -10.94
N ARG A 331 4.86 12.63 -11.57
CA ARG A 331 6.23 12.98 -11.93
C ARG A 331 7.18 13.09 -10.74
N ALA A 332 6.71 13.69 -9.66
CA ALA A 332 7.51 13.86 -8.44
C ALA A 332 7.93 12.52 -7.82
N ASN A 333 7.15 11.47 -8.06
CA ASN A 333 7.29 10.18 -7.40
C ASN A 333 7.80 9.07 -8.34
N ALA A 334 7.44 9.11 -9.62
CA ALA A 334 7.80 8.05 -10.60
C ALA A 334 8.76 8.52 -11.70
N GLY A 335 8.97 9.82 -11.86
CA GLY A 335 9.86 10.37 -12.90
C GLY A 335 9.33 10.22 -14.34
N THR A 336 8.07 9.82 -14.51
CA THR A 336 7.44 9.62 -15.82
C THR A 336 6.26 10.56 -16.03
N ASP A 337 6.13 11.05 -17.25
CA ASP A 337 4.99 11.86 -17.70
C ASP A 337 3.94 10.93 -18.33
N VAL A 338 3.00 10.45 -17.53
CA VAL A 338 1.90 9.60 -18.00
C VAL A 338 0.56 10.22 -17.65
N VAL A 339 -0.39 10.15 -18.56
CA VAL A 339 -1.78 10.52 -18.31
C VAL A 339 -2.50 9.31 -17.74
N SER A 340 -3.14 9.51 -16.60
CA SER A 340 -3.93 8.52 -15.91
C SER A 340 -5.30 9.04 -15.54
N ASP A 341 -6.22 8.12 -15.31
CA ASP A 341 -7.59 8.39 -14.94
C ASP A 341 -7.90 7.76 -13.58
N ILE A 342 -8.76 8.42 -12.80
CA ILE A 342 -9.43 7.82 -11.65
C ILE A 342 -10.83 7.42 -12.12
N LEU A 343 -11.15 6.12 -12.03
CA LEU A 343 -12.48 5.60 -12.36
C LEU A 343 -13.21 5.21 -11.09
N PHE A 344 -14.46 5.65 -10.98
CA PHE A 344 -15.37 5.28 -9.89
C PHE A 344 -16.50 4.43 -10.49
N LEU A 345 -16.55 3.17 -10.09
CA LEU A 345 -17.48 2.16 -10.60
C LEU A 345 -18.26 1.56 -9.44
N GLN A 346 -19.57 1.37 -9.63
CA GLN A 346 -20.41 0.65 -8.68
C GLN A 346 -20.91 -0.65 -9.30
N LYS A 347 -20.63 -1.78 -8.65
CA LYS A 347 -21.04 -3.08 -9.15
C LYS A 347 -22.55 -3.23 -9.18
N ARG A 348 -23.07 -3.68 -10.31
CA ARG A 348 -24.50 -4.02 -10.49
C ARG A 348 -24.86 -5.31 -9.77
N ASP A 349 -26.13 -5.49 -9.47
CA ASP A 349 -26.64 -6.75 -8.89
C ASP A 349 -26.43 -7.95 -9.83
N ARG A 350 -26.50 -7.69 -11.13
CA ARG A 350 -26.27 -8.67 -12.19
C ARG A 350 -25.75 -8.00 -13.46
N PRO A 351 -25.03 -8.70 -14.31
CA PRO A 351 -24.67 -8.20 -15.64
C PRO A 351 -25.93 -7.91 -16.46
N ILE A 352 -25.89 -6.82 -17.22
CA ILE A 352 -26.96 -6.40 -18.13
C ILE A 352 -26.39 -6.08 -19.51
N GLU A 353 -27.22 -6.22 -20.55
CA GLU A 353 -26.89 -5.70 -21.86
C GLU A 353 -27.16 -4.19 -21.86
N ILE A 354 -26.13 -3.40 -22.17
CA ILE A 354 -26.16 -1.95 -22.16
C ILE A 354 -25.17 -1.37 -23.16
N ASP A 355 -25.51 -0.23 -23.74
CA ASP A 355 -24.63 0.54 -24.62
C ASP A 355 -24.68 2.02 -24.20
N GLU A 356 -23.90 2.34 -23.17
CA GLU A 356 -23.75 3.69 -22.63
C GLU A 356 -22.71 4.50 -23.43
N ASP A 357 -22.85 5.83 -23.46
CA ASP A 357 -22.00 6.72 -24.26
C ASP A 357 -20.52 6.59 -23.89
N TRP A 358 -20.18 6.39 -22.62
CA TRP A 358 -18.80 6.25 -22.17
C TRP A 358 -18.08 4.96 -22.66
N ILE A 359 -18.84 4.00 -23.21
CA ILE A 359 -18.25 2.83 -23.88
C ILE A 359 -17.50 3.26 -25.14
N HIS A 360 -17.94 4.35 -25.76
CA HIS A 360 -17.48 4.85 -27.05
C HIS A 360 -16.57 6.06 -26.92
N LEU A 361 -15.82 6.32 -27.98
CA LEU A 361 -15.00 7.52 -28.09
C LEU A 361 -15.82 8.67 -28.71
N GLY A 362 -15.52 9.88 -28.25
CA GLY A 362 -15.97 11.13 -28.80
C GLY A 362 -14.80 12.01 -29.21
N GLN A 363 -15.03 13.30 -29.27
CA GLN A 363 -14.01 14.31 -29.59
C GLN A 363 -14.03 15.44 -28.57
N SER A 364 -12.86 15.88 -28.14
CA SER A 364 -12.72 17.12 -27.38
C SER A 364 -13.06 18.34 -28.26
N GLU A 365 -13.23 19.50 -27.65
CA GLU A 365 -13.42 20.77 -28.37
C GLU A 365 -12.29 21.05 -29.37
N ASN A 366 -11.08 20.58 -29.08
CA ASN A 366 -9.91 20.72 -29.94
C ASN A 366 -9.75 19.58 -30.96
N GLY A 367 -10.75 18.68 -31.08
CA GLY A 367 -10.78 17.61 -32.07
C GLY A 367 -9.94 16.37 -31.71
N PHE A 368 -9.48 16.23 -30.47
CA PHE A 368 -8.79 15.01 -30.03
C PHE A 368 -9.79 13.88 -29.79
N ALA A 369 -9.45 12.69 -30.27
CA ALA A 369 -10.22 11.48 -29.96
C ALA A 369 -10.01 11.09 -28.48
N ILE A 370 -11.06 11.16 -27.70
CA ILE A 370 -11.06 10.84 -26.27
C ILE A 370 -12.35 10.11 -25.93
N ASN A 371 -12.42 9.51 -24.73
CA ASN A 371 -13.66 8.91 -24.27
C ASN A 371 -14.80 9.93 -24.28
N SER A 372 -15.99 9.50 -24.69
CA SER A 372 -17.20 10.37 -24.74
C SER A 372 -17.50 11.00 -23.38
N TYR A 373 -17.26 10.30 -22.28
CA TYR A 373 -17.44 10.86 -20.94
C TYR A 373 -16.64 12.15 -20.75
N PHE A 374 -15.36 12.16 -21.11
CA PHE A 374 -14.52 13.36 -20.99
C PHE A 374 -14.84 14.44 -22.03
N ALA A 375 -15.36 14.05 -23.19
CA ALA A 375 -15.87 15.00 -24.18
C ALA A 375 -17.09 15.75 -23.69
N GLU A 376 -17.99 15.06 -22.97
CA GLU A 376 -19.22 15.62 -22.40
C GLU A 376 -18.99 16.32 -21.05
N HIS A 377 -17.93 15.92 -20.33
CA HIS A 377 -17.56 16.44 -19.01
C HIS A 377 -16.13 17.00 -19.00
N PRO A 378 -15.85 18.09 -19.76
CA PRO A 378 -14.53 18.67 -19.84
C PRO A 378 -13.98 19.17 -18.49
N GLU A 379 -14.85 19.48 -17.54
CA GLU A 379 -14.52 19.83 -16.16
C GLU A 379 -13.83 18.69 -15.38
N MET A 380 -14.00 17.46 -15.83
CA MET A 380 -13.38 16.28 -15.22
C MET A 380 -11.97 16.01 -15.75
N VAL A 381 -11.50 16.76 -16.73
CA VAL A 381 -10.12 16.75 -17.23
C VAL A 381 -9.36 17.87 -16.52
N LEU A 382 -8.39 17.49 -15.69
CA LEU A 382 -7.68 18.42 -14.82
C LEU A 382 -6.41 19.00 -15.50
N GLY A 383 -6.60 19.55 -16.67
CA GLY A 383 -5.53 20.15 -17.47
C GLY A 383 -6.00 20.48 -18.88
N ASP A 384 -5.06 20.83 -19.73
CA ASP A 384 -5.30 21.20 -21.11
C ASP A 384 -4.77 20.13 -22.06
N PHE A 385 -5.60 19.68 -23.00
CA PHE A 385 -5.17 18.75 -24.04
C PHE A 385 -4.13 19.37 -24.96
N THR A 386 -3.05 18.64 -25.22
CA THR A 386 -2.02 18.98 -26.18
C THR A 386 -1.42 17.72 -26.77
N THR A 387 -0.47 17.86 -27.66
CA THR A 387 0.31 16.74 -28.21
C THR A 387 1.76 16.84 -27.79
N GLU A 388 2.35 15.71 -27.49
CA GLU A 388 3.78 15.56 -27.22
C GLU A 388 4.39 14.51 -28.14
N SER A 389 5.66 14.72 -28.51
CA SER A 389 6.41 13.73 -29.28
C SER A 389 6.90 12.63 -28.36
N THR A 390 6.55 11.39 -28.66
CA THR A 390 7.12 10.23 -27.98
C THR A 390 8.58 10.02 -28.37
N GLN A 391 9.31 9.24 -27.61
CA GLN A 391 10.68 8.83 -27.95
C GLN A 391 10.81 8.12 -29.30
N TYR A 392 9.70 7.69 -29.90
CA TYR A 392 9.63 7.07 -31.24
C TYR A 392 9.16 8.04 -32.33
N GLY A 393 9.08 9.36 -32.04
CA GLY A 393 8.68 10.40 -32.97
C GLY A 393 7.20 10.45 -33.33
N LYS A 394 6.35 9.68 -32.62
CA LYS A 394 4.89 9.77 -32.76
C LYS A 394 4.35 10.89 -31.89
N GLN A 395 3.36 11.61 -32.43
CA GLN A 395 2.60 12.58 -31.64
C GLN A 395 1.52 11.84 -30.87
N GLU A 396 1.53 11.98 -29.56
CA GLU A 396 0.48 11.45 -28.67
C GLU A 396 -0.24 12.57 -27.92
N VAL A 397 -1.52 12.35 -27.68
CA VAL A 397 -2.32 13.27 -26.89
C VAL A 397 -1.92 13.17 -25.43
N THR A 398 -1.69 14.31 -24.80
CA THR A 398 -1.38 14.42 -23.38
C THR A 398 -2.22 15.50 -22.74
N VAL A 399 -2.18 15.59 -21.40
CA VAL A 399 -2.86 16.60 -20.60
C VAL A 399 -1.82 17.38 -19.81
N ARG A 400 -1.63 18.65 -20.13
CA ARG A 400 -0.75 19.54 -19.36
C ARG A 400 -1.46 20.09 -18.15
N PRO A 401 -0.74 20.28 -17.02
CA PRO A 401 -1.31 20.96 -15.87
C PRO A 401 -1.79 22.36 -16.23
N LYS A 402 -2.90 22.80 -15.63
CA LYS A 402 -3.34 24.19 -15.71
C LYS A 402 -2.44 25.09 -14.90
N GLU A 403 -2.14 26.27 -15.44
CA GLU A 403 -1.43 27.31 -14.71
C GLU A 403 -2.36 28.02 -13.71
N GLY A 404 -1.81 28.38 -12.54
CA GLY A 404 -2.50 29.20 -11.54
C GLY A 404 -3.50 28.46 -10.65
N ILE A 405 -3.67 27.15 -10.81
CA ILE A 405 -4.51 26.31 -9.96
C ILE A 405 -3.77 25.02 -9.59
N THR A 406 -3.85 24.61 -8.33
CA THR A 406 -3.21 23.39 -7.85
C THR A 406 -4.03 22.14 -8.24
N LEU A 407 -3.38 20.97 -8.29
CA LEU A 407 -4.07 19.70 -8.50
C LEU A 407 -5.08 19.43 -7.36
N GLU A 408 -4.71 19.78 -6.13
CA GLU A 408 -5.60 19.63 -4.96
C GLU A 408 -6.90 20.42 -5.13
N GLU A 409 -6.81 21.68 -5.54
CA GLU A 409 -7.99 22.53 -5.78
C GLU A 409 -8.87 21.98 -6.89
N GLN A 410 -8.27 21.50 -7.99
CA GLN A 410 -9.01 20.90 -9.10
C GLN A 410 -9.68 19.59 -8.68
N LEU A 411 -9.02 18.75 -7.90
CA LEU A 411 -9.58 17.49 -7.37
C LEU A 411 -10.76 17.76 -6.43
N LYS A 412 -10.68 18.77 -5.55
CA LYS A 412 -11.80 19.16 -4.68
C LYS A 412 -13.05 19.52 -5.46
N GLU A 413 -12.89 20.20 -6.60
CA GLU A 413 -14.04 20.52 -7.46
C GLU A 413 -14.53 19.27 -8.22
N ALA A 414 -13.62 18.45 -8.77
CA ALA A 414 -13.97 17.28 -9.56
C ALA A 414 -14.75 16.24 -8.75
N VAL A 415 -14.37 15.98 -7.50
CA VAL A 415 -15.06 14.98 -6.66
C VAL A 415 -16.51 15.33 -6.36
N LYS A 416 -16.90 16.60 -6.46
CA LYS A 416 -18.30 17.02 -6.32
C LYS A 416 -19.20 16.50 -7.44
N HIS A 417 -18.64 16.12 -8.57
CA HIS A 417 -19.33 15.56 -9.74
C HIS A 417 -19.35 14.02 -9.76
N ILE A 418 -18.78 13.39 -8.74
CA ILE A 418 -18.81 11.92 -8.57
C ILE A 418 -19.99 11.59 -7.66
N HIS A 419 -21.00 10.89 -8.21
CA HIS A 419 -22.25 10.61 -7.51
C HIS A 419 -22.49 9.10 -7.41
N GLY A 420 -22.80 8.64 -6.23
CA GLY A 420 -23.19 7.28 -5.93
C GLY A 420 -23.63 7.15 -4.48
N THR A 421 -24.16 6.00 -4.13
CA THR A 421 -24.54 5.69 -2.75
C THR A 421 -24.07 4.30 -2.41
N ILE A 422 -23.29 4.18 -1.33
CA ILE A 422 -22.86 2.90 -0.78
C ILE A 422 -23.73 2.65 0.46
N THR A 423 -24.50 1.57 0.44
CA THR A 423 -25.30 1.12 1.59
C THR A 423 -24.52 0.05 2.34
N GLU A 424 -24.61 0.07 3.68
CA GLU A 424 -24.09 -1.01 4.51
C GLU A 424 -24.87 -2.31 4.20
N LEU A 425 -24.14 -3.44 4.18
CA LEU A 425 -24.75 -4.75 4.13
C LEU A 425 -25.33 -5.03 5.51
N GLU A 426 -26.64 -5.06 5.63
CA GLU A 426 -27.30 -5.68 6.80
C GLU A 426 -27.12 -7.20 6.66
N LEU A 427 -26.19 -7.76 7.43
CA LEU A 427 -26.08 -9.21 7.58
C LEU A 427 -27.36 -9.67 8.27
N SER A 428 -28.11 -10.53 7.62
CA SER A 428 -29.26 -11.18 8.26
C SER A 428 -28.75 -12.05 9.43
N ASP A 429 -29.49 -12.09 10.55
CA ASP A 429 -29.13 -12.89 11.74
C ASP A 429 -28.85 -14.38 11.45
N THR A 430 -29.20 -14.86 10.26
CA THR A 430 -28.93 -16.23 9.77
C THR A 430 -27.53 -16.41 9.16
N GLU A 431 -26.77 -15.36 8.94
CA GLU A 431 -25.39 -15.44 8.40
C GLU A 431 -24.33 -15.28 9.52
N LEU A 432 -24.77 -15.12 10.77
CA LEU A 432 -23.91 -15.02 11.96
C LEU A 432 -23.76 -16.34 12.74
N GLU A 433 -24.35 -17.45 12.29
CA GLU A 433 -24.14 -18.81 12.77
C GLU A 433 -23.18 -19.55 11.80
#